data_8f0c36d9d484ce6033328e6c1cd20ae0
#
_entry.id   8f0c36d9d484ce6033328e6c1cd20ae0
#
_cell.length_a   1.000
_cell.length_b   1.000
_cell.length_c   1.000
_cell.angle_alpha   90.00
_cell.angle_beta   90.00
_cell.angle_gamma   90.00
#
_symmetry.space_group_name_H-M   'P 1'
#
loop_
_entity.id
_entity.type
_entity.pdbx_description
1 polymer ?
#
loop_
_entity_poly.entity_id
_entity_poly.type
_entity_poly.pdbx_seq_one_letter_code
_entity_poly.pdbx_strand_id
1 'polypeptide(L)'
;MEKIFSGTVPEGSTMFRYPTDLSQAQGHVLTAPDGAQRSLDSSYLSWREFNVAYPTPAGNKPGSPTHWTSYGGNIILSCPTDKEYTMDIYYIKKPVKLLADTDIPEIPEEFSELILLGAYIRIAKRNEDTDLAQMAIQDYAGQLNKLVERYGYRKTGPIKMKNRQVKTR
;
A
#
# COMPACT_ATOMS: atom_id res chain seq x y z
N MET A 1 5.33 -7.99 5.12
CA MET A 1 5.15 -6.52 5.07
C MET A 1 3.70 -6.08 4.82
N GLU A 2 2.84 -6.95 4.33
CA GLU A 2 1.41 -6.65 4.20
C GLU A 2 0.73 -6.62 5.58
N LYS A 3 -0.18 -5.66 5.78
CA LYS A 3 -0.88 -5.46 7.04
C LYS A 3 -2.29 -4.91 6.76
N ILE A 4 -3.19 -5.19 7.68
CA ILE A 4 -4.53 -4.62 7.69
C ILE A 4 -4.61 -3.70 8.91
N PHE A 5 -5.10 -2.49 8.70
CA PHE A 5 -5.43 -1.55 9.76
C PHE A 5 -6.93 -1.34 9.76
N SER A 6 -7.57 -1.66 10.87
CA SER A 6 -9.00 -1.42 11.10
C SER A 6 -9.16 -0.28 12.10
N GLY A 7 -10.00 0.67 11.75
CA GLY A 7 -10.30 1.80 12.64
C GLY A 7 -11.72 2.30 12.45
N THR A 8 -12.23 2.96 13.47
CA THR A 8 -13.59 3.50 13.50
C THR A 8 -13.63 4.88 12.87
N VAL A 9 -14.57 5.10 11.96
CA VAL A 9 -14.95 6.40 11.42
C VAL A 9 -16.24 6.83 12.15
N PRO A 10 -16.16 7.78 13.08
CA PRO A 10 -17.34 8.23 13.84
C PRO A 10 -18.41 8.84 12.94
N GLU A 11 -19.65 8.82 13.38
CA GLU A 11 -20.74 9.58 12.77
C GLU A 11 -20.39 11.07 12.65
N GLY A 12 -20.74 11.68 11.53
CA GLY A 12 -20.43 13.08 11.23
C GLY A 12 -18.99 13.33 10.78
N SER A 13 -18.14 12.31 10.70
CA SER A 13 -16.76 12.47 10.27
C SER A 13 -16.65 12.52 8.75
N THR A 14 -15.76 13.40 8.26
CA THR A 14 -15.37 13.49 6.85
C THR A 14 -13.92 13.06 6.64
N MET A 15 -13.22 12.67 7.70
CA MET A 15 -11.79 12.43 7.64
C MET A 15 -11.39 11.19 8.44
N PHE A 16 -10.48 10.40 7.89
CA PHE A 16 -9.87 9.25 8.56
C PHE A 16 -8.36 9.25 8.34
N ARG A 17 -7.60 9.06 9.40
CA ARG A 17 -6.14 9.14 9.34
C ARG A 17 -5.52 7.80 8.93
N TYR A 18 -4.56 7.86 8.02
CA TYR A 18 -3.73 6.70 7.69
C TYR A 18 -2.83 6.27 8.85
N PRO A 19 -2.50 4.96 8.95
CA PRO A 19 -1.49 4.47 9.87
C PRO A 19 -0.14 5.15 9.61
N THR A 20 0.61 5.46 10.68
CA THR A 20 1.91 6.16 10.58
C THR A 20 2.98 5.30 9.91
N ASP A 21 2.84 3.99 9.98
CA ASP A 21 3.72 3.00 9.38
C ASP A 21 3.34 2.65 7.92
N LEU A 22 2.35 3.34 7.33
CA LEU A 22 1.94 3.09 5.95
C LEU A 22 3.03 3.52 4.97
N SER A 23 3.44 2.59 4.10
CA SER A 23 4.28 2.87 2.93
C SER A 23 3.43 3.03 1.67
N GLN A 24 2.55 2.07 1.39
CA GLN A 24 1.68 2.06 0.24
C GLN A 24 0.33 1.42 0.58
N ALA A 25 -0.76 2.12 0.31
CA ALA A 25 -2.10 1.55 0.41
C ALA A 25 -2.38 0.64 -0.80
N GLN A 26 -3.03 -0.50 -0.55
CA GLN A 26 -3.40 -1.48 -1.55
C GLN A 26 -4.91 -1.57 -1.75
N GLY A 27 -5.68 -1.28 -0.69
CA GLY A 27 -7.14 -1.32 -0.76
C GLY A 27 -7.80 -0.68 0.46
N HIS A 28 -9.04 -0.23 0.26
CA HIS A 28 -9.84 0.43 1.28
C HIS A 28 -11.25 -0.16 1.29
N VAL A 29 -11.71 -0.60 2.44
CA VAL A 29 -13.05 -1.15 2.63
C VAL A 29 -13.75 -0.41 3.75
N LEU A 30 -14.94 0.07 3.48
CA LEU A 30 -15.82 0.70 4.46
C LEU A 30 -16.94 -0.28 4.83
N THR A 31 -17.02 -0.62 6.12
CA THR A 31 -18.02 -1.55 6.65
C THR A 31 -19.03 -0.77 7.50
N ALA A 32 -20.30 -0.88 7.17
CA ALA A 32 -21.38 -0.29 7.93
C ALA A 32 -21.74 -1.15 9.16
N PRO A 33 -22.44 -0.62 10.18
CA PRO A 33 -22.83 -1.36 11.38
C PRO A 33 -23.72 -2.58 11.12
N ASP A 34 -24.45 -2.59 10.01
CA ASP A 34 -25.26 -3.71 9.54
C ASP A 34 -24.44 -4.83 8.84
N GLY A 35 -23.11 -4.67 8.79
CA GLY A 35 -22.20 -5.59 8.12
C GLY A 35 -22.07 -5.37 6.61
N ALA A 36 -22.78 -4.41 6.01
CA ALA A 36 -22.65 -4.11 4.61
C ALA A 36 -21.25 -3.54 4.31
N GLN A 37 -20.53 -4.20 3.42
CA GLN A 37 -19.17 -3.82 3.02
C GLN A 37 -19.17 -3.14 1.66
N ARG A 38 -18.33 -2.11 1.54
CA ARG A 38 -18.11 -1.38 0.30
C ARG A 38 -16.62 -1.14 0.08
N SER A 39 -16.10 -1.61 -1.05
CA SER A 39 -14.77 -1.20 -1.50
C SER A 39 -14.82 0.25 -1.98
N LEU A 40 -13.88 1.06 -1.50
CA LEU A 40 -13.76 2.46 -1.89
C LEU A 40 -12.82 2.65 -3.09
N ASP A 41 -12.09 1.62 -3.53
CA ASP A 41 -11.03 1.76 -4.53
C ASP A 41 -11.54 2.24 -5.89
N SER A 42 -12.75 1.84 -6.28
CA SER A 42 -13.40 2.27 -7.53
C SER A 42 -13.95 3.70 -7.48
N SER A 43 -14.00 4.31 -6.29
CA SER A 43 -14.59 5.64 -6.05
C SER A 43 -13.55 6.69 -5.65
N TYR A 44 -12.26 6.38 -5.85
CA TYR A 44 -11.17 7.32 -5.65
C TYR A 44 -11.20 8.45 -6.69
N LEU A 45 -11.05 9.67 -6.23
CA LEU A 45 -10.82 10.85 -7.06
C LEU A 45 -9.45 11.46 -6.71
N SER A 46 -8.75 11.99 -7.71
CA SER A 46 -7.58 12.80 -7.42
C SER A 46 -7.97 14.01 -6.55
N TRP A 47 -7.04 14.55 -5.75
CA TRP A 47 -7.32 15.72 -4.91
C TRP A 47 -7.96 16.88 -5.69
N ARG A 48 -7.49 17.12 -6.91
CA ARG A 48 -7.99 18.21 -7.76
C ARG A 48 -9.45 17.97 -8.17
N GLU A 49 -9.77 16.77 -8.65
CA GLU A 49 -11.12 16.39 -9.05
C GLU A 49 -12.08 16.38 -7.87
N PHE A 50 -11.61 15.83 -6.74
CA PHE A 50 -12.38 15.79 -5.51
C PHE A 50 -12.72 17.19 -5.01
N ASN A 51 -11.77 18.12 -4.99
CA ASN A 51 -11.98 19.49 -4.52
C ASN A 51 -12.93 20.29 -5.44
N VAL A 52 -12.98 19.95 -6.72
CA VAL A 52 -13.97 20.53 -7.66
C VAL A 52 -15.38 19.98 -7.40
N ALA A 53 -15.49 18.66 -7.17
CA ALA A 53 -16.77 18.01 -6.96
C ALA A 53 -17.32 18.22 -5.53
N TYR A 54 -16.45 18.30 -4.54
CA TYR A 54 -16.78 18.39 -3.12
C TYR A 54 -15.92 19.46 -2.42
N PRO A 55 -16.10 20.75 -2.72
CA PRO A 55 -15.26 21.83 -2.18
C PRO A 55 -15.35 21.97 -0.66
N THR A 56 -16.47 21.60 -0.07
CA THR A 56 -16.73 21.62 1.37
C THR A 56 -17.42 20.32 1.83
N PRO A 57 -16.68 19.19 1.93
CA PRO A 57 -17.31 17.91 2.28
C PRO A 57 -18.09 17.94 3.60
N ALA A 58 -17.60 18.69 4.60
CA ALA A 58 -18.27 18.84 5.90
C ALA A 58 -19.61 19.59 5.83
N GLY A 59 -19.83 20.39 4.80
CA GLY A 59 -21.10 21.09 4.56
C GLY A 59 -22.14 20.27 3.79
N ASN A 60 -21.78 19.10 3.28
CA ASN A 60 -22.69 18.21 2.57
C ASN A 60 -23.66 17.52 3.57
N LYS A 61 -24.78 17.07 3.05
CA LYS A 61 -25.74 16.28 3.84
C LYS A 61 -25.06 14.97 4.30
N PRO A 62 -25.17 14.61 5.59
CA PRO A 62 -24.67 13.34 6.09
C PRO A 62 -25.25 12.15 5.30
N GLY A 63 -24.41 11.15 5.05
CA GLY A 63 -24.80 9.96 4.29
C GLY A 63 -23.66 8.95 4.19
N SER A 64 -23.91 7.87 3.46
CA SER A 64 -22.84 6.92 3.11
C SER A 64 -21.89 7.57 2.09
N PRO A 65 -20.57 7.73 2.39
CA PRO A 65 -19.63 8.37 1.48
C PRO A 65 -19.57 7.65 0.14
N THR A 66 -19.72 8.39 -0.96
CA THR A 66 -19.70 7.82 -2.32
C THR A 66 -18.33 7.93 -2.99
N HIS A 67 -17.59 8.97 -2.68
CA HIS A 67 -16.26 9.22 -3.22
C HIS A 67 -15.30 9.60 -2.08
N TRP A 68 -14.03 9.47 -2.37
CA TRP A 68 -12.98 9.80 -1.42
C TRP A 68 -11.71 10.22 -2.15
N THR A 69 -10.82 10.84 -1.39
CA THR A 69 -9.47 11.19 -1.84
C THR A 69 -8.46 11.01 -0.72
N SER A 70 -7.19 11.02 -1.06
CA SER A 70 -6.09 11.02 -0.11
C SER A 70 -5.35 12.34 -0.15
N TYR A 71 -5.24 13.02 0.99
CA TYR A 71 -4.52 14.28 1.10
C TYR A 71 -3.94 14.47 2.52
N GLY A 72 -2.68 14.90 2.59
CA GLY A 72 -2.03 15.21 3.86
C GLY A 72 -1.95 14.04 4.85
N GLY A 73 -1.86 12.80 4.38
CA GLY A 73 -1.84 11.61 5.25
C GLY A 73 -3.22 11.20 5.79
N ASN A 74 -4.29 11.74 5.20
CA ASN A 74 -5.66 11.41 5.57
C ASN A 74 -6.46 10.93 4.35
N ILE A 75 -7.46 10.10 4.60
CA ILE A 75 -8.57 9.82 3.72
C ILE A 75 -9.62 10.89 3.96
N ILE A 76 -10.08 11.56 2.91
CA ILE A 76 -11.14 12.57 2.97
C ILE A 76 -12.36 12.01 2.24
N LEU A 77 -13.50 12.00 2.90
CA LEU A 77 -14.76 11.48 2.41
C LEU A 77 -15.61 12.58 1.79
N SER A 78 -16.44 12.25 0.80
CA SER A 78 -17.27 13.21 0.06
C SER A 78 -18.38 13.87 0.88
N CYS A 79 -18.77 13.28 2.01
CA CYS A 79 -19.78 13.81 2.93
C CYS A 79 -19.51 13.33 4.35
N PRO A 80 -20.08 13.98 5.36
CA PRO A 80 -20.09 13.44 6.72
C PRO A 80 -20.81 12.10 6.76
N THR A 81 -20.28 11.17 7.53
CA THR A 81 -20.91 9.85 7.73
C THR A 81 -22.24 10.00 8.48
N ASP A 82 -23.26 9.26 8.06
CA ASP A 82 -24.59 9.23 8.68
C ASP A 82 -24.69 8.28 9.88
N LYS A 83 -23.67 7.48 10.09
CA LYS A 83 -23.52 6.50 11.18
C LYS A 83 -22.06 6.18 11.38
N GLU A 84 -21.74 5.42 12.41
CA GLU A 84 -20.41 4.90 12.62
C GLU A 84 -20.06 3.84 11.58
N TYR A 85 -18.86 3.91 10.99
CA TYR A 85 -18.35 2.93 10.04
C TYR A 85 -17.02 2.38 10.54
N THR A 86 -16.69 1.16 10.12
CA THR A 86 -15.33 0.61 10.25
C THR A 86 -14.60 0.77 8.92
N MET A 87 -13.41 1.35 8.96
CA MET A 87 -12.52 1.49 7.81
C MET A 87 -11.39 0.47 7.91
N ASP A 88 -11.32 -0.44 6.96
CA ASP A 88 -10.22 -1.38 6.81
C ASP A 88 -9.30 -0.93 5.67
N ILE A 89 -8.03 -0.73 5.99
CA ILE A 89 -7.00 -0.35 5.04
C ILE A 89 -6.03 -1.52 4.90
N TYR A 90 -5.94 -2.05 3.69
CA TYR A 90 -4.93 -3.04 3.30
C TYR A 90 -3.71 -2.29 2.79
N TYR A 91 -2.55 -2.53 3.38
CA TYR A 91 -1.38 -1.74 3.04
C TYR A 91 -0.06 -2.48 3.25
N ILE A 92 0.97 -1.97 2.58
CA ILE A 92 2.36 -2.34 2.83
C ILE A 92 2.91 -1.37 3.87
N LYS A 93 3.39 -1.91 4.99
CA LYS A 93 4.02 -1.10 6.04
C LYS A 93 5.45 -0.70 5.65
N LYS A 94 5.92 0.41 6.19
CA LYS A 94 7.34 0.79 6.13
C LYS A 94 8.16 -0.22 6.90
N PRO A 95 9.33 -0.64 6.38
CA PRO A 95 10.22 -1.50 7.14
C PRO A 95 10.70 -0.78 8.42
N VAL A 96 10.79 -1.53 9.50
CA VAL A 96 11.33 -1.02 10.76
C VAL A 96 12.84 -0.84 10.60
N LYS A 97 13.37 0.29 11.10
CA LYS A 97 14.83 0.51 11.12
C LYS A 97 15.46 -0.43 12.13
N LEU A 98 16.52 -1.09 11.73
CA LEU A 98 17.38 -1.87 12.64
C LEU A 98 18.25 -0.88 13.42
N LEU A 99 18.07 -0.80 14.74
CA LEU A 99 18.79 0.12 15.63
C LEU A 99 19.66 -0.61 16.65
N ALA A 100 19.25 -1.80 17.06
CA ALA A 100 19.97 -2.64 18.01
C ALA A 100 20.54 -3.86 17.32
N ASP A 101 21.62 -4.43 17.89
CA ASP A 101 22.27 -5.64 17.37
C ASP A 101 21.36 -6.89 17.44
N THR A 102 20.31 -6.82 18.25
CA THR A 102 19.30 -7.88 18.40
C THR A 102 18.13 -7.75 17.45
N ASP A 103 18.07 -6.66 16.67
CA ASP A 103 16.96 -6.44 15.76
C ASP A 103 17.01 -7.40 14.57
N ILE A 104 15.90 -8.04 14.29
CA ILE A 104 15.77 -8.99 13.18
C ILE A 104 15.19 -8.26 11.96
N PRO A 105 15.87 -8.33 10.80
CA PRO A 105 15.35 -7.73 9.57
C PRO A 105 14.08 -8.44 9.10
N GLU A 106 13.15 -7.68 8.54
CA GLU A 106 11.87 -8.22 7.99
C GLU A 106 12.06 -8.92 6.62
N ILE A 107 13.28 -8.98 6.11
CA ILE A 107 13.63 -9.73 4.89
C ILE A 107 13.64 -11.22 5.23
N PRO A 108 13.08 -12.10 4.38
CA PRO A 108 13.18 -13.55 4.57
C PRO A 108 14.65 -13.97 4.78
N GLU A 109 14.89 -14.88 5.72
CA GLU A 109 16.25 -15.30 6.13
C GLU A 109 17.12 -15.74 4.95
N GLU A 110 16.54 -16.41 3.97
CA GLU A 110 17.20 -16.85 2.73
C GLU A 110 17.76 -15.70 1.87
N PHE A 111 17.34 -14.43 2.13
CA PHE A 111 17.78 -13.22 1.44
C PHE A 111 18.52 -12.25 2.36
N SER A 112 18.87 -12.67 3.57
CA SER A 112 19.62 -11.84 4.53
C SER A 112 20.97 -11.36 3.99
N GLU A 113 21.57 -12.15 3.09
CA GLU A 113 22.81 -11.80 2.38
C GLU A 113 22.72 -10.47 1.60
N LEU A 114 21.50 -10.06 1.15
CA LEU A 114 21.31 -8.76 0.50
C LEU A 114 21.73 -7.59 1.38
N ILE A 115 21.55 -7.69 2.71
CA ILE A 115 21.95 -6.64 3.65
C ILE A 115 23.48 -6.55 3.69
N LEU A 116 24.15 -7.70 3.75
CA LEU A 116 25.61 -7.79 3.77
C LEU A 116 26.20 -7.26 2.46
N LEU A 117 25.69 -7.68 1.32
CA LEU A 117 26.11 -7.21 0.00
C LEU A 117 25.90 -5.70 -0.14
N GLY A 118 24.76 -5.16 0.33
CA GLY A 118 24.50 -3.73 0.35
C GLY A 118 25.48 -2.93 1.20
N ALA A 119 25.87 -3.44 2.37
CA ALA A 119 26.89 -2.85 3.23
C ALA A 119 28.28 -2.92 2.55
N TYR A 120 28.61 -4.08 1.99
CA TYR A 120 29.89 -4.32 1.31
C TYR A 120 30.10 -3.37 0.12
N ILE A 121 29.07 -3.18 -0.71
CA ILE A 121 29.11 -2.21 -1.83
C ILE A 121 29.43 -0.80 -1.32
N ARG A 122 28.84 -0.37 -0.19
CA ARG A 122 29.11 0.96 0.38
C ARG A 122 30.54 1.10 0.86
N ILE A 123 31.10 0.04 1.51
CA ILE A 123 32.48 0.02 1.99
C ILE A 123 33.45 0.04 0.82
N ALA A 124 33.26 -0.82 -0.19
CA ALA A 124 34.11 -0.88 -1.38
C ALA A 124 34.14 0.47 -2.13
N LYS A 125 32.96 1.12 -2.31
CA LYS A 125 32.89 2.46 -2.90
C LYS A 125 33.62 3.53 -2.08
N ARG A 126 33.58 3.43 -0.74
CA ARG A 126 34.30 4.38 0.13
C ARG A 126 35.80 4.19 0.05
N ASN A 127 36.27 2.98 -0.18
CA ASN A 127 37.67 2.63 -0.31
C ASN A 127 38.17 2.77 -1.77
N GLU A 128 37.35 3.30 -2.68
CA GLU A 128 37.64 3.47 -4.12
C GLU A 128 38.02 2.16 -4.84
N ASP A 129 37.61 1.02 -4.27
CA ASP A 129 37.81 -0.29 -4.88
C ASP A 129 36.67 -0.58 -5.86
N THR A 130 36.86 -0.14 -7.10
CA THR A 130 35.85 -0.21 -8.15
C THR A 130 35.55 -1.64 -8.57
N ASP A 131 36.55 -2.51 -8.61
CA ASP A 131 36.38 -3.90 -9.11
C ASP A 131 35.54 -4.72 -8.12
N LEU A 132 35.90 -4.65 -6.82
CA LEU A 132 35.12 -5.30 -5.77
C LEU A 132 33.71 -4.72 -5.65
N ALA A 133 33.54 -3.40 -5.80
CA ALA A 133 32.22 -2.79 -5.80
C ALA A 133 31.37 -3.30 -6.97
N GLN A 134 31.94 -3.47 -8.15
CA GLN A 134 31.21 -3.92 -9.34
C GLN A 134 30.78 -5.39 -9.24
N MET A 135 31.66 -6.27 -8.73
CA MET A 135 31.31 -7.66 -8.45
C MET A 135 30.15 -7.76 -7.44
N ALA A 136 30.25 -7.05 -6.32
CA ALA A 136 29.20 -7.04 -5.30
C ALA A 136 27.87 -6.48 -5.80
N ILE A 137 27.88 -5.51 -6.72
CA ILE A 137 26.67 -4.97 -7.35
C ILE A 137 25.99 -6.03 -8.22
N GLN A 138 26.75 -6.83 -8.98
CA GLN A 138 26.21 -7.91 -9.80
C GLN A 138 25.55 -9.00 -8.94
N ASP A 139 26.22 -9.42 -7.87
CA ASP A 139 25.68 -10.40 -6.92
C ASP A 139 24.42 -9.88 -6.23
N TYR A 140 24.43 -8.63 -5.78
CA TYR A 140 23.27 -7.96 -5.19
C TYR A 140 22.08 -7.94 -6.16
N ALA A 141 22.31 -7.56 -7.41
CA ALA A 141 21.26 -7.52 -8.44
C ALA A 141 20.70 -8.92 -8.72
N GLY A 142 21.54 -9.95 -8.75
CA GLY A 142 21.12 -11.34 -8.92
C GLY A 142 20.23 -11.83 -7.78
N GLN A 143 20.61 -11.58 -6.54
CA GLN A 143 19.83 -11.95 -5.35
C GLN A 143 18.52 -11.14 -5.26
N LEU A 144 18.57 -9.84 -5.58
CA LEU A 144 17.39 -8.98 -5.60
C LEU A 144 16.35 -9.45 -6.62
N ASN A 145 16.79 -9.85 -7.81
CA ASN A 145 15.89 -10.40 -8.84
C ASN A 145 15.20 -11.67 -8.36
N LYS A 146 15.92 -12.60 -7.72
CA LYS A 146 15.34 -13.81 -7.13
C LYS A 146 14.29 -13.48 -6.06
N LEU A 147 14.56 -12.49 -5.20
CA LEU A 147 13.63 -12.03 -4.18
C LEU A 147 12.35 -11.45 -4.83
N VAL A 148 12.53 -10.61 -5.87
CA VAL A 148 11.40 -10.02 -6.61
C VAL A 148 10.60 -11.08 -7.35
N GLU A 149 11.21 -12.08 -7.95
CA GLU A 149 10.52 -13.20 -8.60
C GLU A 149 9.69 -14.03 -7.62
N ARG A 150 10.20 -14.23 -6.41
CA ARG A 150 9.54 -15.07 -5.41
C ARG A 150 8.48 -14.33 -4.61
N TYR A 151 8.75 -13.08 -4.20
CA TYR A 151 7.90 -12.30 -3.30
C TYR A 151 7.35 -11.02 -3.93
N GLY A 152 7.81 -10.66 -5.13
CA GLY A 152 7.35 -9.47 -5.81
C GLY A 152 5.87 -9.55 -6.16
N TYR A 153 5.17 -8.42 -6.02
CA TYR A 153 3.78 -8.30 -6.42
C TYR A 153 3.65 -8.55 -7.93
N ARG A 154 3.18 -9.72 -8.29
CA ARG A 154 2.77 -9.98 -9.68
C ARG A 154 1.47 -9.20 -9.91
N LYS A 155 1.53 -8.14 -10.73
CA LYS A 155 0.32 -7.56 -11.31
C LYS A 155 -0.32 -8.64 -12.19
N THR A 156 -1.14 -9.49 -11.60
CA THR A 156 -2.07 -10.32 -12.36
C THR A 156 -3.08 -9.36 -12.97
N GLY A 157 -2.82 -8.93 -14.19
CA GLY A 157 -3.82 -8.24 -14.98
C GLY A 157 -5.09 -9.10 -15.03
N PRO A 158 -6.28 -8.50 -15.27
CA PRO A 158 -7.52 -9.25 -15.34
C PRO A 158 -7.33 -10.41 -16.31
N ILE A 159 -7.58 -11.64 -15.84
CA ILE A 159 -7.56 -12.84 -16.69
C ILE A 159 -8.60 -12.61 -17.78
N LYS A 160 -8.17 -12.27 -18.98
CA LYS A 160 -9.06 -12.23 -20.15
C LYS A 160 -9.51 -13.67 -20.40
N MET A 161 -10.65 -14.06 -19.87
CA MET A 161 -11.29 -15.29 -20.28
C MET A 161 -11.56 -15.18 -21.78
N LYS A 162 -10.82 -15.95 -22.58
CA LYS A 162 -11.16 -16.14 -24.00
C LYS A 162 -12.51 -16.85 -24.01
N ASN A 163 -13.58 -16.13 -24.39
CA ASN A 163 -14.86 -16.73 -24.73
C ASN A 163 -14.61 -17.79 -25.82
N ARG A 164 -14.66 -19.04 -25.43
CA ARG A 164 -14.66 -20.17 -26.35
C ARG A 164 -16.04 -20.16 -26.99
N GLN A 165 -16.16 -19.57 -28.19
CA GLN A 165 -17.36 -19.73 -28.99
C GLN A 165 -17.54 -21.22 -29.27
N VAL A 166 -18.56 -21.81 -28.66
CA VAL A 166 -19.03 -23.15 -29.02
C VAL A 166 -19.66 -23.01 -30.38
N LYS A 167 -18.97 -23.49 -31.43
CA LYS A 167 -19.57 -23.70 -32.74
C LYS A 167 -20.54 -24.87 -32.61
N THR A 168 -21.83 -24.59 -32.51
CA THR A 168 -22.90 -25.56 -32.75
C THR A 168 -22.88 -25.89 -34.28
N ARG A 169 -22.65 -27.16 -34.57
CA ARG A 169 -22.90 -27.76 -35.90
C ARG A 169 -24.41 -28.08 -36.02
#